data_d396e4ffef1fa5b21c6409876ce86551
#
_entry.id   d396e4ffef1fa5b21c6409876ce86551
#
_cell.length_a   1.000
_cell.length_b   1.000
_cell.length_c   1.000
_cell.angle_alpha   90.00
_cell.angle_beta   90.00
_cell.angle_gamma   90.00
#
_symmetry.space_group_name_H-M   'P 1'
#
loop_
_entity.id
_entity.type
_entity.pdbx_description
1 polymer ?
#
loop_
_entity_poly.entity_id
_entity_poly.type
_entity_poly.pdbx_seq_one_letter_code
_entity_poly.pdbx_strand_id
1 'polypeptide(L)'
;EIEKCITKKTVALMIPNLLGNIADWKTIHKIAKKYKLKVIEDSADTIGYRTNNKIIGNFSDVVTNSFYASHIINGAGTGGIVCFNDNKLYLRAKLLRGWGRSSTTFNESEDANKRFNVKISGIDYDAKYIFSDMGYNFLPSEISATFALEQLKKLKNNIHIRNKNFDYLKKFFGKY
;
A
#
# COMPACT_ATOMS: atom_id res chain seq x y z
N GLU A 1 -20.67 -6.45 14.11
CA GLU A 1 -19.90 -7.64 13.68
C GLU A 1 -18.41 -7.52 14.08
N ILE A 2 -17.65 -6.48 13.62
CA ILE A 2 -16.21 -6.33 13.88
C ILE A 2 -15.87 -6.44 15.38
N GLU A 3 -16.62 -5.70 16.24
CA GLU A 3 -16.32 -5.70 17.67
C GLU A 3 -16.45 -7.09 18.34
N LYS A 4 -17.30 -7.96 17.80
CA LYS A 4 -17.47 -9.34 18.31
C LYS A 4 -16.24 -10.22 18.03
N CYS A 5 -15.43 -9.85 17.02
CA CYS A 5 -14.22 -10.59 16.65
C CYS A 5 -12.96 -10.10 17.38
N ILE A 6 -13.04 -8.96 18.09
CA ILE A 6 -11.90 -8.38 18.78
C ILE A 6 -11.61 -9.15 20.08
N THR A 7 -10.37 -9.55 20.25
CA THR A 7 -9.86 -10.22 21.45
C THR A 7 -8.66 -9.47 22.02
N LYS A 8 -8.15 -9.92 23.19
CA LYS A 8 -6.90 -9.39 23.77
C LYS A 8 -5.67 -9.57 22.88
N LYS A 9 -5.73 -10.47 21.88
CA LYS A 9 -4.64 -10.73 20.93
C LYS A 9 -4.77 -9.91 19.65
N THR A 10 -5.89 -9.25 19.41
CA THR A 10 -6.11 -8.43 18.22
C THR A 10 -5.27 -7.16 18.30
N VAL A 11 -4.44 -6.91 17.29
CA VAL A 11 -3.54 -5.75 17.21
C VAL A 11 -3.87 -4.83 16.04
N ALA A 12 -4.59 -5.35 15.03
CA ALA A 12 -4.96 -4.59 13.85
C ALA A 12 -6.27 -5.10 13.24
N LEU A 13 -6.93 -4.22 12.48
CA LEU A 13 -8.03 -4.55 11.58
C LEU A 13 -7.52 -4.43 10.16
N MET A 14 -7.64 -5.49 9.36
CA MET A 14 -7.37 -5.46 7.93
C MET A 14 -8.69 -5.62 7.18
N ILE A 15 -9.11 -4.57 6.50
CA ILE A 15 -10.44 -4.48 5.88
C ILE A 15 -10.29 -4.19 4.40
N PRO A 16 -10.81 -5.05 3.49
CA PRO A 16 -10.80 -4.79 2.07
C PRO A 16 -11.98 -3.92 1.63
N ASN A 17 -11.75 -3.05 0.66
CA ASN A 17 -12.77 -2.41 -0.17
C ASN A 17 -13.15 -3.37 -1.31
N LEU A 18 -13.75 -4.49 -0.97
CA LEU A 18 -13.96 -5.64 -1.84
C LEU A 18 -14.82 -5.30 -3.07
N LEU A 19 -14.33 -5.62 -4.26
CA LEU A 19 -15.01 -5.39 -5.56
C LEU A 19 -15.42 -3.91 -5.75
N GLY A 20 -14.69 -2.97 -5.18
CA GLY A 20 -14.99 -1.55 -5.27
C GLY A 20 -16.04 -1.06 -4.27
N ASN A 21 -16.57 -1.90 -3.38
CA ASN A 21 -17.45 -1.47 -2.30
C ASN A 21 -16.62 -0.84 -1.19
N ILE A 22 -16.95 0.39 -0.87
CA ILE A 22 -16.24 1.15 0.17
C ILE A 22 -16.81 0.83 1.54
N ALA A 23 -15.95 0.35 2.42
CA ALA A 23 -16.31 0.09 3.80
C ALA A 23 -16.63 1.40 4.56
N ASP A 24 -17.39 1.33 5.63
CA ASP A 24 -17.63 2.49 6.52
C ASP A 24 -16.37 2.82 7.36
N TRP A 25 -15.39 3.41 6.69
CA TRP A 25 -14.09 3.75 7.28
C TRP A 25 -14.20 4.65 8.50
N LYS A 26 -15.24 5.50 8.58
CA LYS A 26 -15.47 6.37 9.74
C LYS A 26 -15.84 5.55 10.98
N THR A 27 -16.70 4.56 10.83
CA THR A 27 -17.07 3.64 11.91
C THR A 27 -15.92 2.70 12.27
N ILE A 28 -15.22 2.15 11.27
CA ILE A 28 -14.03 1.30 11.48
C ILE A 28 -12.97 2.04 12.27
N HIS A 29 -12.66 3.29 11.90
CA HIS A 29 -11.70 4.13 12.63
C HIS A 29 -12.11 4.37 14.09
N LYS A 30 -13.39 4.63 14.35
CA LYS A 30 -13.90 4.77 15.73
C LYS A 30 -13.70 3.50 16.55
N ILE A 31 -14.01 2.33 15.97
CA ILE A 31 -13.80 1.02 16.61
C ILE A 31 -12.30 0.81 16.88
N ALA A 32 -11.46 0.99 15.89
CA ALA A 32 -10.01 0.83 16.03
C ALA A 32 -9.44 1.73 17.14
N LYS A 33 -9.86 2.99 17.19
CA LYS A 33 -9.45 3.93 18.24
C LYS A 33 -9.91 3.48 19.64
N LYS A 34 -11.16 3.01 19.78
CA LYS A 34 -11.72 2.48 21.04
C LYS A 34 -10.88 1.33 21.58
N TYR A 35 -10.44 0.41 20.70
CA TYR A 35 -9.69 -0.79 21.07
C TYR A 35 -8.17 -0.65 20.90
N LYS A 36 -7.67 0.55 20.55
CA LYS A 36 -6.24 0.86 20.31
C LYS A 36 -5.62 -0.04 19.23
N LEU A 37 -6.37 -0.33 18.18
CA LEU A 37 -5.95 -1.17 17.06
C LEU A 37 -5.40 -0.34 15.92
N LYS A 38 -4.46 -0.90 15.15
CA LYS A 38 -4.04 -0.37 13.86
C LYS A 38 -5.08 -0.70 12.78
N VAL A 39 -5.15 0.13 11.75
CA VAL A 39 -6.06 -0.07 10.62
C VAL A 39 -5.26 -0.22 9.33
N ILE A 40 -5.46 -1.34 8.66
CA ILE A 40 -4.90 -1.64 7.33
C ILE A 40 -6.07 -1.65 6.35
N GLU A 41 -6.03 -0.75 5.38
CA GLU A 41 -7.01 -0.65 4.30
C GLU A 41 -6.48 -1.37 3.08
N ASP A 42 -7.15 -2.42 2.65
CA ASP A 42 -6.86 -3.05 1.36
C ASP A 42 -7.71 -2.40 0.27
N SER A 43 -7.06 -1.62 -0.56
CA SER A 43 -7.65 -0.83 -1.63
C SER A 43 -7.29 -1.33 -3.03
N ALA A 44 -7.00 -2.63 -3.17
CA ALA A 44 -6.66 -3.24 -4.45
C ALA A 44 -7.70 -2.93 -5.55
N ASP A 45 -8.98 -2.87 -5.19
CA ASP A 45 -10.09 -2.62 -6.11
C ASP A 45 -10.57 -1.16 -6.14
N THR A 46 -9.90 -0.21 -5.47
CA THR A 46 -10.48 1.13 -5.22
C THR A 46 -9.52 2.30 -5.42
N ILE A 47 -8.46 2.11 -6.20
CA ILE A 47 -7.50 3.20 -6.46
C ILE A 47 -8.21 4.43 -7.07
N GLY A 48 -7.88 5.63 -6.54
CA GLY A 48 -8.43 6.89 -7.03
C GLY A 48 -9.82 7.24 -6.50
N TYR A 49 -10.44 6.40 -5.66
CA TYR A 49 -11.73 6.69 -5.07
C TYR A 49 -11.67 7.83 -4.04
N ARG A 50 -12.73 8.63 -4.00
CA ARG A 50 -12.91 9.71 -3.03
C ARG A 50 -14.29 9.60 -2.40
N THR A 51 -14.37 9.77 -1.09
CA THR A 51 -15.64 9.88 -0.34
C THR A 51 -15.65 11.18 0.45
N ASN A 52 -16.71 11.96 0.35
CA ASN A 52 -16.86 13.26 1.04
C ASN A 52 -15.61 14.15 0.88
N ASN A 53 -15.10 14.27 -0.35
CA ASN A 53 -13.87 14.99 -0.71
C ASN A 53 -12.57 14.48 -0.04
N LYS A 54 -12.61 13.35 0.66
CA LYS A 54 -11.43 12.69 1.23
C LYS A 54 -10.99 11.54 0.32
N ILE A 55 -9.68 11.41 0.14
CA ILE A 55 -9.08 10.26 -0.52
C ILE A 55 -9.19 9.06 0.43
N ILE A 56 -9.37 7.85 -0.12
CA ILE A 56 -9.21 6.61 0.64
C ILE A 56 -7.85 6.61 1.35
N GLY A 57 -7.78 5.98 2.51
CA GLY A 57 -6.56 5.94 3.32
C GLY A 57 -6.47 7.01 4.42
N ASN A 58 -7.36 8.02 4.43
CA ASN A 58 -7.33 9.04 5.48
C ASN A 58 -7.76 8.53 6.87
N PHE A 59 -8.36 7.36 6.95
CA PHE A 59 -8.87 6.76 8.19
C PHE A 59 -8.07 5.53 8.64
N SER A 60 -7.04 5.16 7.88
CA SER A 60 -6.23 3.97 8.12
C SER A 60 -4.77 4.35 8.42
N ASP A 61 -4.06 3.51 9.16
CA ASP A 61 -2.61 3.66 9.39
C ASP A 61 -1.81 3.27 8.16
N VAL A 62 -2.31 2.28 7.41
CA VAL A 62 -1.68 1.69 6.23
C VAL A 62 -2.72 1.47 5.15
N VAL A 63 -2.39 1.78 3.91
CA VAL A 63 -3.19 1.46 2.72
C VAL A 63 -2.37 0.61 1.77
N THR A 64 -2.93 -0.49 1.31
CA THR A 64 -2.31 -1.33 0.28
C THR A 64 -3.08 -1.21 -1.03
N ASN A 65 -2.36 -1.28 -2.14
CA ASN A 65 -2.96 -1.35 -3.47
C ASN A 65 -2.17 -2.33 -4.33
N SER A 66 -2.86 -3.15 -5.08
CA SER A 66 -2.25 -4.14 -5.96
C SER A 66 -2.21 -3.65 -7.40
N PHE A 67 -1.10 -3.93 -8.09
CA PHE A 67 -0.93 -3.70 -9.53
C PHE A 67 -0.91 -5.01 -10.31
N TYR A 68 -1.53 -6.06 -9.75
CA TYR A 68 -1.77 -7.30 -10.46
C TYR A 68 -2.69 -7.08 -11.66
N ALA A 69 -2.59 -7.92 -12.67
CA ALA A 69 -3.21 -7.70 -13.99
C ALA A 69 -4.73 -7.47 -13.97
N SER A 70 -5.45 -8.05 -13.01
CA SER A 70 -6.92 -7.93 -12.89
C SER A 70 -7.41 -6.68 -12.14
N HIS A 71 -6.50 -5.94 -11.51
CA HIS A 71 -6.89 -4.74 -10.76
C HIS A 71 -7.00 -3.49 -11.65
N ILE A 72 -7.32 -2.35 -11.05
CA ILE A 72 -7.70 -1.11 -11.74
C ILE A 72 -6.57 -0.54 -12.59
N ILE A 73 -5.33 -0.59 -12.07
CA ILE A 73 -4.10 -0.38 -12.83
C ILE A 73 -3.20 -1.59 -12.62
N ASN A 74 -2.32 -1.86 -13.58
CA ASN A 74 -1.40 -2.99 -13.44
C ASN A 74 0.05 -2.56 -13.69
N GLY A 75 0.98 -3.37 -13.19
CA GLY A 75 2.42 -3.18 -13.30
C GLY A 75 3.06 -4.21 -14.24
N ALA A 76 2.47 -4.45 -15.43
CA ALA A 76 2.89 -5.49 -16.35
C ALA A 76 2.90 -6.90 -15.72
N GLY A 77 1.82 -7.20 -14.96
CA GLY A 77 1.58 -8.50 -14.32
C GLY A 77 1.93 -8.59 -12.83
N THR A 78 2.74 -7.67 -12.32
CA THR A 78 3.16 -7.68 -10.90
C THR A 78 3.22 -6.27 -10.32
N GLY A 79 3.43 -6.18 -9.01
CA GLY A 79 3.67 -4.92 -8.32
C GLY A 79 2.52 -4.51 -7.41
N GLY A 80 2.74 -3.43 -6.69
CA GLY A 80 1.81 -2.83 -5.77
C GLY A 80 2.42 -1.62 -5.09
N ILE A 81 1.61 -0.95 -4.29
CA ILE A 81 2.05 0.17 -3.47
C ILE A 81 1.49 0.02 -2.06
N VAL A 82 2.29 0.37 -1.08
CA VAL A 82 1.87 0.49 0.31
C VAL A 82 2.14 1.92 0.77
N CYS A 83 1.09 2.58 1.27
CA CYS A 83 1.16 3.93 1.80
C CYS A 83 0.98 3.90 3.32
N PHE A 84 1.70 4.75 4.03
CA PHE A 84 1.71 4.79 5.49
C PHE A 84 1.40 6.20 5.97
N ASN A 85 0.54 6.32 6.99
CA ASN A 85 0.30 7.56 7.72
C ASN A 85 1.21 7.71 8.97
N ASP A 86 2.07 6.72 9.21
CA ASP A 86 3.06 6.69 10.29
C ASP A 86 4.46 6.46 9.73
N ASN A 87 5.36 7.42 9.95
CA ASN A 87 6.73 7.35 9.43
C ASN A 87 7.55 6.18 10.02
N LYS A 88 7.28 5.76 11.26
CA LYS A 88 7.97 4.61 11.86
C LYS A 88 7.58 3.31 11.16
N LEU A 89 6.29 3.13 10.86
CA LEU A 89 5.81 1.99 10.09
C LEU A 89 6.38 2.01 8.66
N TYR A 90 6.42 3.18 8.01
CA TYR A 90 7.04 3.34 6.69
C TYR A 90 8.50 2.91 6.67
N LEU A 91 9.33 3.44 7.58
CA LEU A 91 10.75 3.10 7.65
C LEU A 91 10.96 1.61 7.97
N ARG A 92 10.14 1.04 8.86
CA ARG A 92 10.19 -0.37 9.19
C ARG A 92 9.83 -1.25 7.97
N ALA A 93 8.78 -0.91 7.26
CA ALA A 93 8.37 -1.62 6.06
C ALA A 93 9.43 -1.51 4.94
N LYS A 94 10.02 -0.32 4.77
CA LYS A 94 11.10 -0.09 3.82
C LYS A 94 12.32 -0.95 4.12
N LEU A 95 12.71 -1.07 5.39
CA LEU A 95 13.78 -1.95 5.84
C LEU A 95 13.48 -3.41 5.49
N LEU A 96 12.30 -3.90 5.89
CA LEU A 96 11.90 -5.29 5.67
C LEU A 96 11.74 -5.64 4.19
N ARG A 97 11.26 -4.73 3.35
CA ARG A 97 11.11 -4.89 1.91
C ARG A 97 12.45 -5.20 1.22
N GLY A 98 13.54 -4.60 1.70
CA GLY A 98 14.89 -4.70 1.12
C GLY A 98 15.82 -5.56 1.97
N TRP A 99 15.49 -6.81 2.22
CA TRP A 99 16.27 -7.82 2.95
C TRP A 99 16.63 -7.48 4.40
N GLY A 100 16.07 -6.43 4.98
CA GLY A 100 16.49 -5.94 6.29
C GLY A 100 17.80 -5.14 6.27
N ARG A 101 18.23 -4.66 5.10
CA ARG A 101 19.45 -3.85 4.94
C ARG A 101 19.24 -2.43 5.45
N SER A 102 20.16 -1.95 6.30
CA SER A 102 20.13 -0.57 6.79
C SER A 102 20.14 0.47 5.67
N SER A 103 20.86 0.21 4.58
CA SER A 103 20.97 1.11 3.42
C SER A 103 19.63 1.42 2.74
N THR A 104 18.64 0.55 2.85
CA THR A 104 17.30 0.79 2.26
C THR A 104 16.58 1.96 2.90
N THR A 105 16.93 2.32 4.14
CA THR A 105 16.30 3.45 4.85
C THR A 105 16.79 4.81 4.37
N PHE A 106 17.97 4.89 3.74
CA PHE A 106 18.54 6.10 3.15
C PHE A 106 18.69 6.06 1.62
N ASN A 107 17.69 5.42 0.96
CA ASN A 107 17.49 5.39 -0.49
C ASN A 107 18.48 4.56 -1.29
N GLU A 108 19.06 3.51 -0.70
CA GLU A 108 19.98 2.59 -1.39
C GLU A 108 21.01 3.34 -2.25
N SER A 109 21.51 4.44 -1.70
CA SER A 109 22.38 5.34 -2.43
C SER A 109 23.63 4.59 -2.93
N GLU A 110 23.91 4.67 -4.20
CA GLU A 110 25.22 4.28 -4.77
C GLU A 110 26.31 5.31 -4.47
N ASP A 111 25.98 6.38 -3.73
CA ASP A 111 26.95 7.37 -3.24
C ASP A 111 28.01 6.67 -2.39
N ALA A 112 29.22 6.65 -2.87
CA ALA A 112 30.36 5.99 -2.24
C ALA A 112 30.59 6.52 -0.81
N ASN A 113 30.38 7.83 -0.59
CA ASN A 113 30.56 8.43 0.74
C ASN A 113 29.54 7.90 1.76
N LYS A 114 28.30 7.69 1.36
CA LYS A 114 27.26 7.12 2.23
C LYS A 114 27.43 5.62 2.43
N ARG A 115 27.95 4.94 1.40
CA ARG A 115 28.06 3.50 1.38
C ARG A 115 29.27 3.00 2.18
N PHE A 116 30.44 3.65 2.05
CA PHE A 116 31.70 3.18 2.60
C PHE A 116 32.17 3.92 3.86
N ASN A 117 31.42 4.91 4.35
CA ASN A 117 31.73 5.63 5.59
C ASN A 117 31.02 5.05 6.82
N VAL A 118 30.73 3.76 6.83
CA VAL A 118 30.10 3.09 7.96
C VAL A 118 31.11 2.23 8.68
N LYS A 119 31.25 2.43 10.00
CA LYS A 119 32.14 1.65 10.85
C LYS A 119 31.34 0.83 11.86
N ILE A 120 31.72 -0.44 12.02
CA ILE A 120 31.23 -1.32 13.07
C ILE A 120 32.43 -1.77 13.89
N SER A 121 32.45 -1.43 15.17
CA SER A 121 33.56 -1.71 16.08
C SER A 121 34.93 -1.22 15.54
N GLY A 122 34.93 -0.08 14.85
CA GLY A 122 36.13 0.52 14.28
C GLY A 122 36.57 -0.02 12.90
N ILE A 123 35.87 -1.02 12.37
CA ILE A 123 36.14 -1.63 11.08
C ILE A 123 35.21 -1.01 10.02
N ASP A 124 35.77 -0.69 8.85
CA ASP A 124 35.01 -0.13 7.73
C ASP A 124 34.13 -1.20 7.08
N TYR A 125 32.86 -0.88 6.88
CA TYR A 125 31.89 -1.76 6.23
C TYR A 125 31.19 -1.09 5.07
N ASP A 126 30.84 -1.87 4.06
CA ASP A 126 29.91 -1.46 3.03
C ASP A 126 28.48 -1.53 3.59
N ALA A 127 27.79 -0.38 3.67
CA ALA A 127 26.42 -0.26 4.19
C ALA A 127 25.42 -1.20 3.51
N LYS A 128 25.68 -1.61 2.27
CA LYS A 128 24.83 -2.59 1.55
C LYS A 128 24.83 -3.98 2.18
N TYR A 129 25.83 -4.29 2.96
CA TYR A 129 25.97 -5.61 3.60
C TYR A 129 25.75 -5.56 5.12
N ILE A 130 25.18 -4.45 5.62
CA ILE A 130 24.77 -4.32 7.02
C ILE A 130 23.26 -4.62 7.12
N PHE A 131 22.95 -5.73 7.77
CA PHE A 131 21.58 -6.17 7.99
C PHE A 131 21.19 -5.85 9.43
N SER A 132 20.18 -5.01 9.61
CA SER A 132 19.65 -4.65 10.94
C SER A 132 18.49 -5.54 11.35
N ASP A 133 17.97 -6.33 10.40
CA ASP A 133 16.86 -7.23 10.65
C ASP A 133 16.80 -8.33 9.58
N MET A 134 15.99 -9.36 9.82
CA MET A 134 15.60 -10.30 8.78
C MET A 134 14.47 -9.69 7.94
N GLY A 135 14.69 -9.57 6.64
CA GLY A 135 13.73 -9.00 5.72
C GLY A 135 13.45 -9.90 4.52
N TYR A 136 12.70 -9.33 3.57
CA TYR A 136 12.21 -10.00 2.37
C TYR A 136 12.78 -9.34 1.12
N ASN A 137 12.77 -10.05 0.01
CA ASN A 137 13.03 -9.47 -1.30
C ASN A 137 11.68 -9.08 -1.96
N PHE A 138 11.19 -7.89 -1.63
CA PHE A 138 9.97 -7.32 -2.21
C PHE A 138 10.26 -6.03 -2.99
N LEU A 139 11.50 -5.87 -3.47
CA LEU A 139 11.83 -4.73 -4.32
C LEU A 139 11.11 -4.88 -5.67
N PRO A 140 10.38 -3.84 -6.11
CA PRO A 140 9.69 -3.87 -7.40
C PRO A 140 10.70 -3.76 -8.55
N SER A 141 10.34 -4.29 -9.70
CA SER A 141 11.02 -4.00 -10.96
C SER A 141 10.73 -2.56 -11.40
N GLU A 142 11.74 -1.83 -11.84
CA GLU A 142 11.56 -0.48 -12.41
C GLU A 142 10.72 -0.49 -13.68
N ILE A 143 10.77 -1.58 -14.46
CA ILE A 143 9.92 -1.79 -15.64
C ILE A 143 8.45 -1.82 -15.21
N SER A 144 8.11 -2.60 -14.16
CA SER A 144 6.76 -2.67 -13.62
C SER A 144 6.30 -1.32 -13.06
N ALA A 145 7.16 -0.60 -12.37
CA ALA A 145 6.84 0.72 -11.84
C ALA A 145 6.58 1.74 -12.95
N THR A 146 7.38 1.73 -14.01
CA THR A 146 7.21 2.61 -15.18
C THR A 146 5.90 2.30 -15.91
N PHE A 147 5.59 1.00 -16.09
CA PHE A 147 4.34 0.57 -16.70
C PHE A 147 3.13 1.03 -15.88
N ALA A 148 3.16 0.83 -14.55
CA ALA A 148 2.09 1.27 -13.65
C ALA A 148 1.90 2.79 -13.68
N LEU A 149 2.99 3.57 -13.79
CA LEU A 149 2.93 5.02 -13.91
C LEU A 149 2.19 5.46 -15.19
N GLU A 150 2.41 4.79 -16.31
CA GLU A 150 1.66 5.05 -17.55
C GLU A 150 0.18 4.68 -17.41
N GLN A 151 -0.15 3.60 -16.68
CA GLN A 151 -1.54 3.26 -16.38
C GLN A 151 -2.20 4.32 -15.48
N LEU A 152 -1.47 4.85 -14.51
CA LEU A 152 -1.97 5.90 -13.61
C LEU A 152 -2.35 7.18 -14.39
N LYS A 153 -1.61 7.57 -15.42
CA LYS A 153 -1.94 8.70 -16.29
C LYS A 153 -3.29 8.53 -17.00
N LYS A 154 -3.65 7.28 -17.34
CA LYS A 154 -4.90 6.94 -18.01
C LYS A 154 -6.09 6.75 -17.04
N LEU A 155 -5.84 6.68 -15.73
CA LEU A 155 -6.83 6.29 -14.72
C LEU A 155 -8.12 7.12 -14.80
N LYS A 156 -8.02 8.45 -14.90
CA LYS A 156 -9.18 9.35 -14.95
C LYS A 156 -10.12 9.02 -16.13
N ASN A 157 -9.55 8.81 -17.30
CA ASN A 157 -10.32 8.45 -18.50
C ASN A 157 -10.92 7.04 -18.37
N ASN A 158 -10.16 6.09 -17.84
CA ASN A 158 -10.62 4.72 -17.63
C ASN A 158 -11.78 4.67 -16.63
N ILE A 159 -11.75 5.44 -15.54
CA ILE A 159 -12.87 5.57 -14.59
C ILE A 159 -14.12 6.11 -15.31
N HIS A 160 -13.96 7.15 -16.12
CA HIS A 160 -15.09 7.70 -16.89
C HIS A 160 -15.75 6.65 -17.81
N ILE A 161 -14.93 5.90 -18.56
CA ILE A 161 -15.44 4.85 -19.46
C ILE A 161 -16.13 3.74 -18.66
N ARG A 162 -15.54 3.29 -17.54
CA ARG A 162 -16.14 2.26 -16.67
C ARG A 162 -17.49 2.70 -16.11
N ASN A 163 -17.61 3.94 -15.63
CA ASN A 163 -18.88 4.46 -15.13
C ASN A 163 -19.94 4.50 -16.23
N LYS A 164 -19.59 4.97 -17.43
CA LYS A 164 -20.50 4.96 -18.60
C LYS A 164 -20.97 3.55 -18.94
N ASN A 165 -20.06 2.57 -18.95
CA ASN A 165 -20.40 1.18 -19.22
C ASN A 165 -21.28 0.59 -18.11
N PHE A 166 -20.99 0.89 -16.86
CA PHE A 166 -21.81 0.46 -15.72
C PHE A 166 -23.24 1.00 -15.82
N ASP A 167 -23.40 2.30 -16.11
CA ASP A 167 -24.72 2.92 -16.25
C ASP A 167 -25.52 2.29 -17.40
N TYR A 168 -24.84 1.98 -18.51
CA TYR A 168 -25.45 1.28 -19.64
C TYR A 168 -25.94 -0.11 -19.23
N LEU A 169 -25.08 -0.92 -18.61
CA LEU A 169 -25.41 -2.27 -18.15
C LEU A 169 -26.50 -2.26 -17.08
N LYS A 170 -26.43 -1.35 -16.11
CA LYS A 170 -27.46 -1.17 -15.08
C LYS A 170 -28.83 -0.87 -15.69
N LYS A 171 -28.86 0.01 -16.70
CA LYS A 171 -30.09 0.36 -17.41
C LYS A 171 -30.63 -0.82 -18.23
N PHE A 172 -29.73 -1.64 -18.79
CA PHE A 172 -30.10 -2.82 -19.54
C PHE A 172 -30.68 -3.91 -18.63
N PHE A 173 -29.96 -4.32 -17.61
CA PHE A 173 -30.37 -5.39 -16.70
C PHE A 173 -31.47 -4.99 -15.70
N GLY A 174 -31.63 -3.71 -15.40
CA GLY A 174 -32.71 -3.22 -14.54
C GLY A 174 -34.11 -3.33 -15.16
N LYS A 175 -34.21 -3.90 -16.36
CA LYS A 175 -35.48 -4.24 -17.01
C LYS A 175 -35.96 -5.67 -16.70
N TYR A 176 -35.13 -6.47 -16.08
CA TYR A 176 -35.33 -7.86 -15.68
C TYR A 176 -35.26 -8.03 -14.17
#